data_f478b9a63faefa012e9700d49b161f56
#
_entry.id   f478b9a63faefa012e9700d49b161f56
#
_cell.length_a   1.000
_cell.length_b   1.000
_cell.length_c   1.000
_cell.angle_alpha   90.00
_cell.angle_beta   90.00
_cell.angle_gamma   90.00
#
_symmetry.space_group_name_H-M   'P 1'
#
loop_
_entity.id
_entity.type
_entity.pdbx_description
1 polymer ?
#
loop_
_entity_poly.entity_id
_entity_poly.type
_entity_poly.pdbx_seq_one_letter_code
_entity_poly.pdbx_strand_id
1 'polypeptide(L)'
;GRFTSQSGPEHWKELKHLCKYLGSIKNYGIRYSRPPASHQTQAAKDSLFPSFIVSSWNRNKSPHFQCYTDSDFAGCPDSSRSTSGGVITWMGAAICWMSSLQACVTLSTAEAEMVALSKGAQEVIWLRRFIGELLGQEITVPTNLLCDNMATLHMIDKRVYHARTKHIKLRQNFVREHKDSGELNPIHVATDVNWADGFTKVLNQDTMDKHSLAITGMKNSYY
;
A
#
# COMPACT_ATOMS: atom_id res chain seq x y z
N GLY A 1 19.39 1.87 -6.64
CA GLY A 1 19.57 2.22 -8.02
C GLY A 1 19.73 3.71 -8.33
N ARG A 2 19.25 4.63 -7.45
CA ARG A 2 19.16 6.07 -7.78
C ARG A 2 20.52 6.75 -8.03
N PHE A 3 21.57 6.33 -7.33
CA PHE A 3 22.91 6.92 -7.37
C PHE A 3 23.98 5.98 -7.95
N THR A 4 23.58 4.98 -8.73
CA THR A 4 24.53 3.99 -9.31
C THR A 4 25.55 4.60 -10.24
N SER A 5 25.17 5.64 -10.99
CA SER A 5 26.07 6.33 -11.93
C SER A 5 26.93 7.44 -11.29
N GLN A 6 26.57 7.89 -10.08
CA GLN A 6 27.25 8.97 -9.34
C GLN A 6 27.37 8.60 -7.87
N SER A 7 27.92 7.41 -7.60
CA SER A 7 28.12 6.93 -6.24
C SER A 7 29.31 7.62 -5.56
N GLY A 8 29.16 7.95 -4.28
CA GLY A 8 30.18 8.50 -3.41
C GLY A 8 30.37 7.68 -2.14
N PRO A 9 31.32 8.06 -1.24
CA PRO A 9 31.61 7.34 0.01
C PRO A 9 30.40 7.14 0.92
N GLU A 10 29.50 8.13 0.98
CA GLU A 10 28.27 8.04 1.78
C GLU A 10 27.32 6.96 1.23
N HIS A 11 27.15 6.89 -0.09
CA HIS A 11 26.35 5.83 -0.71
C HIS A 11 26.90 4.43 -0.44
N TRP A 12 28.22 4.30 -0.36
CA TRP A 12 28.89 3.06 0.01
C TRP A 12 28.65 2.67 1.47
N LYS A 13 28.61 3.66 2.37
CA LYS A 13 28.27 3.46 3.78
C LYS A 13 26.83 2.94 3.92
N GLU A 14 25.88 3.55 3.23
CA GLU A 14 24.47 3.11 3.22
C GLU A 14 24.31 1.70 2.62
N LEU A 15 25.06 1.37 1.57
CA LEU A 15 25.05 0.01 1.01
C LEU A 15 25.55 -1.02 2.03
N LYS A 16 26.62 -0.72 2.77
CA LYS A 16 27.09 -1.60 3.86
C LYS A 16 26.07 -1.73 4.99
N HIS A 17 25.33 -0.67 5.30
CA HIS A 17 24.24 -0.70 6.27
C HIS A 17 23.14 -1.64 5.80
N LEU A 18 22.70 -1.51 4.54
CA LEU A 18 21.73 -2.41 3.92
C LEU A 18 22.19 -3.88 3.98
N CYS A 19 23.46 -4.17 3.65
CA CYS A 19 23.99 -5.53 3.73
C CYS A 19 23.94 -6.11 5.16
N LYS A 20 24.23 -5.29 6.18
CA LYS A 20 24.11 -5.71 7.59
C LYS A 20 22.65 -6.00 7.95
N TYR A 21 21.73 -5.13 7.54
CA TYR A 21 20.29 -5.36 7.75
C TYR A 21 19.83 -6.66 7.11
N LEU A 22 20.15 -6.90 5.83
CA LEU A 22 19.82 -8.15 5.14
C LEU A 22 20.40 -9.38 5.85
N GLY A 23 21.61 -9.27 6.41
CA GLY A 23 22.21 -10.33 7.22
C GLY A 23 21.45 -10.62 8.51
N SER A 24 20.83 -9.60 9.14
CA SER A 24 20.04 -9.78 10.36
C SER A 24 18.68 -10.40 10.10
N ILE A 25 18.10 -10.18 8.92
CA ILE A 25 16.75 -10.68 8.55
C ILE A 25 16.78 -11.92 7.63
N LYS A 26 17.93 -12.60 7.51
CA LYS A 26 18.10 -13.77 6.60
C LYS A 26 17.07 -14.90 6.80
N ASN A 27 16.46 -14.98 7.97
CA ASN A 27 15.44 -15.97 8.30
C ASN A 27 14.01 -15.44 8.12
N TYR A 28 13.86 -14.19 7.70
CA TYR A 28 12.54 -13.62 7.40
C TYR A 28 12.06 -14.12 6.04
N GLY A 29 10.76 -14.33 5.95
CA GLY A 29 10.10 -14.74 4.72
C GLY A 29 8.68 -14.17 4.67
N ILE A 30 8.02 -14.34 3.55
CA ILE A 30 6.60 -14.01 3.42
C ILE A 30 5.79 -15.27 3.67
N ARG A 31 4.86 -15.21 4.62
CA ARG A 31 4.01 -16.34 5.00
C ARG A 31 2.56 -16.08 4.64
N TYR A 32 2.05 -16.77 3.67
CA TYR A 32 0.62 -16.77 3.35
C TYR A 32 -0.12 -17.78 4.20
N SER A 33 -1.19 -17.36 4.86
CA SER A 33 -2.00 -18.24 5.70
C SER A 33 -3.47 -18.11 5.37
N ARG A 34 -4.14 -19.27 5.18
CA ARG A 34 -5.59 -19.26 5.11
C ARG A 34 -6.14 -18.97 6.51
N PRO A 35 -7.12 -18.06 6.68
CA PRO A 35 -7.75 -17.85 7.98
C PRO A 35 -8.42 -19.13 8.45
N PRO A 36 -8.38 -19.42 9.76
CA PRO A 36 -9.08 -20.56 10.33
C PRO A 36 -10.59 -20.43 10.11
N ALA A 37 -11.24 -21.58 9.88
CA ALA A 37 -12.64 -21.67 9.51
C ALA A 37 -13.64 -21.22 10.57
N SER A 38 -13.22 -21.15 11.83
CA SER A 38 -14.08 -21.10 13.02
C SER A 38 -13.97 -19.82 13.86
N HIS A 39 -13.17 -18.83 13.50
CA HIS A 39 -12.89 -17.69 14.37
C HIS A 39 -13.42 -16.35 13.85
N GLN A 40 -14.75 -16.18 14.03
CA GLN A 40 -15.35 -14.84 13.87
C GLN A 40 -15.19 -13.96 15.12
N THR A 41 -14.70 -14.46 16.28
CA THR A 41 -14.79 -13.72 17.53
C THR A 41 -13.49 -13.56 18.34
N GLN A 42 -12.57 -14.51 18.35
CA GLN A 42 -11.36 -14.40 19.19
C GLN A 42 -10.11 -13.95 18.43
N ALA A 43 -9.89 -14.43 17.21
CA ALA A 43 -8.73 -14.03 16.39
C ALA A 43 -8.76 -12.55 15.95
N ALA A 44 -9.93 -11.91 15.96
CA ALA A 44 -10.07 -10.48 15.67
C ALA A 44 -9.54 -9.59 16.81
N LYS A 45 -9.50 -10.09 18.04
CA LYS A 45 -8.98 -9.34 19.21
C LYS A 45 -7.47 -9.41 19.33
N ASP A 46 -6.87 -10.50 18.86
CA ASP A 46 -5.42 -10.75 18.93
C ASP A 46 -4.70 -10.56 17.60
N SER A 47 -5.44 -10.15 16.54
CA SER A 47 -4.84 -9.96 15.23
C SER A 47 -4.24 -8.55 15.13
N LEU A 48 -3.02 -8.48 14.61
CA LEU A 48 -2.39 -7.23 14.12
C LEU A 48 -3.23 -6.52 13.03
N PHE A 49 -4.33 -7.13 12.61
CA PHE A 49 -5.17 -6.65 11.53
C PHE A 49 -6.41 -5.95 12.09
N PRO A 50 -6.80 -4.80 11.54
CA PRO A 50 -8.09 -4.18 11.86
C PRO A 50 -9.25 -5.18 11.67
N SER A 51 -10.24 -5.13 12.56
CA SER A 51 -11.36 -6.09 12.60
C SER A 51 -12.16 -6.18 11.28
N PHE A 52 -12.21 -5.10 10.49
CA PHE A 52 -12.85 -5.09 9.18
C PHE A 52 -12.11 -5.95 8.13
N ILE A 53 -10.80 -6.16 8.31
CA ILE A 53 -9.99 -7.03 7.44
C ILE A 53 -10.36 -8.50 7.69
N VAL A 54 -10.55 -8.87 8.96
CA VAL A 54 -10.89 -10.25 9.36
C VAL A 54 -12.31 -10.61 8.94
N SER A 55 -13.26 -9.67 8.99
CA SER A 55 -14.65 -9.90 8.59
C SER A 55 -14.84 -10.09 7.08
N SER A 56 -13.91 -9.60 6.26
CA SER A 56 -13.97 -9.76 4.79
C SER A 56 -13.57 -11.16 4.29
N TRP A 57 -13.11 -12.05 5.16
CA TRP A 57 -12.62 -13.39 4.81
C TRP A 57 -13.71 -14.46 4.92
N ASN A 58 -14.76 -14.33 4.15
CA ASN A 58 -15.76 -15.38 4.08
C ASN A 58 -15.35 -16.41 3.00
N ARG A 59 -15.38 -17.72 3.33
CA ARG A 59 -14.97 -18.82 2.45
C ARG A 59 -15.70 -18.87 1.11
N ASN A 60 -16.88 -18.26 1.04
CA ASN A 60 -17.76 -18.29 -0.12
C ASN A 60 -17.67 -17.02 -0.98
N LYS A 61 -16.70 -16.13 -0.70
CA LYS A 61 -16.51 -14.88 -1.45
C LYS A 61 -15.15 -14.88 -2.15
N SER A 62 -15.10 -14.18 -3.28
CA SER A 62 -13.90 -13.96 -4.09
C SER A 62 -12.68 -13.52 -3.28
N PRO A 63 -11.45 -13.77 -3.76
CA PRO A 63 -10.23 -13.35 -3.09
C PRO A 63 -10.26 -11.85 -2.79
N HIS A 64 -10.01 -11.48 -1.53
CA HIS A 64 -9.98 -10.10 -1.08
C HIS A 64 -8.55 -9.61 -1.03
N PHE A 65 -8.23 -8.70 -1.91
CA PHE A 65 -7.01 -7.90 -1.83
C PHE A 65 -7.26 -6.67 -0.98
N GLN A 66 -6.19 -6.15 -0.40
CA GLN A 66 -6.18 -4.84 0.23
C GLN A 66 -4.96 -4.09 -0.26
N CYS A 67 -5.14 -2.87 -0.68
CA CYS A 67 -4.07 -2.01 -1.15
C CYS A 67 -3.92 -0.83 -0.20
N TYR A 68 -2.78 -0.70 0.44
CA TYR A 68 -2.37 0.46 1.22
C TYR A 68 -1.54 1.38 0.35
N THR A 69 -1.77 2.67 0.45
CA THR A 69 -1.01 3.68 -0.28
C THR A 69 -0.63 4.83 0.62
N ASP A 70 0.55 5.40 0.37
CA ASP A 70 1.09 6.56 1.07
C ASP A 70 1.95 7.40 0.12
N SER A 71 2.16 8.66 0.46
CA SER A 71 3.13 9.51 -0.22
C SER A 71 3.93 10.37 0.75
N ASP A 72 5.25 10.36 0.60
CA ASP A 72 6.14 11.33 1.23
C ASP A 72 6.14 12.62 0.41
N PHE A 73 5.45 13.67 0.92
CA PHE A 73 5.30 14.94 0.22
C PHE A 73 6.60 15.71 0.14
N ALA A 74 7.06 16.00 -1.09
CA ALA A 74 8.25 16.78 -1.39
C ALA A 74 9.55 16.27 -0.73
N GLY A 75 9.61 14.97 -0.39
CA GLY A 75 10.72 14.37 0.37
C GLY A 75 12.04 14.26 -0.39
N CYS A 76 12.05 14.47 -1.70
CA CYS A 76 13.30 14.48 -2.47
C CYS A 76 14.01 15.84 -2.36
N PRO A 77 15.19 15.93 -1.71
CA PRO A 77 15.90 17.19 -1.53
C PRO A 77 16.35 17.82 -2.85
N ASP A 78 16.67 16.99 -3.87
CA ASP A 78 17.21 17.47 -5.15
C ASP A 78 16.12 18.00 -6.11
N SER A 79 14.90 17.47 -6.01
CA SER A 79 13.87 17.74 -7.01
C SER A 79 12.52 18.15 -6.42
N SER A 80 12.40 18.19 -5.08
CA SER A 80 11.13 18.44 -4.37
C SER A 80 9.96 17.55 -4.83
N ARG A 81 10.27 16.41 -5.43
CA ARG A 81 9.26 15.43 -5.83
C ARG A 81 8.94 14.50 -4.66
N SER A 82 7.69 14.10 -4.60
CA SER A 82 7.18 13.14 -3.61
C SER A 82 7.55 11.71 -3.98
N THR A 83 7.63 10.82 -2.99
CA THR A 83 7.74 9.37 -3.21
C THR A 83 6.36 8.75 -3.01
N SER A 84 5.91 7.94 -3.96
CA SER A 84 4.71 7.11 -3.79
C SER A 84 5.12 5.74 -3.28
N GLY A 85 4.46 5.29 -2.23
CA GLY A 85 4.55 3.96 -1.66
C GLY A 85 3.22 3.22 -1.76
N GLY A 86 3.29 1.90 -1.81
CA GLY A 86 2.11 1.08 -1.73
C GLY A 86 2.44 -0.38 -1.49
N VAL A 87 1.49 -1.09 -0.90
CA VAL A 87 1.56 -2.53 -0.69
C VAL A 87 0.18 -3.15 -0.88
N ILE A 88 0.12 -4.21 -1.67
CA ILE A 88 -1.08 -5.00 -1.84
C ILE A 88 -0.90 -6.31 -1.08
N THR A 89 -1.84 -6.59 -0.19
CA THR A 89 -1.85 -7.79 0.64
C THR A 89 -2.95 -8.74 0.21
N TRP A 90 -2.66 -10.03 0.31
CA TRP A 90 -3.59 -11.12 0.09
C TRP A 90 -3.23 -12.30 1.01
N MET A 91 -4.22 -12.96 1.57
CA MET A 91 -4.00 -14.11 2.48
C MET A 91 -3.04 -13.79 3.64
N GLY A 92 -3.13 -12.56 4.17
CA GLY A 92 -2.38 -12.11 5.34
C GLY A 92 -0.95 -11.66 5.06
N ALA A 93 -0.54 -11.55 3.80
CA ALA A 93 0.82 -11.12 3.48
C ALA A 93 0.86 -10.30 2.16
N ALA A 94 1.96 -9.58 1.95
CA ALA A 94 2.17 -8.79 0.75
C ALA A 94 2.37 -9.69 -0.48
N ILE A 95 1.68 -9.37 -1.58
CA ILE A 95 1.84 -10.01 -2.90
C ILE A 95 2.42 -9.04 -3.94
N CYS A 96 2.29 -7.74 -3.71
CA CYS A 96 2.85 -6.71 -4.56
C CYS A 96 3.18 -5.48 -3.72
N TRP A 97 4.26 -4.78 -4.06
CA TRP A 97 4.64 -3.54 -3.38
C TRP A 97 5.34 -2.58 -4.35
N MET A 98 5.29 -1.31 -4.03
CA MET A 98 5.94 -0.27 -4.82
C MET A 98 6.53 0.81 -3.93
N SER A 99 7.66 1.35 -4.36
CA SER A 99 8.27 2.58 -3.84
C SER A 99 8.90 3.31 -5.01
N SER A 100 8.38 4.47 -5.38
CA SER A 100 8.87 5.18 -6.56
C SER A 100 8.73 6.69 -6.43
N LEU A 101 9.75 7.41 -6.87
CA LEU A 101 9.69 8.86 -7.00
C LEU A 101 8.62 9.25 -8.02
N GLN A 102 7.79 10.23 -7.69
CA GLN A 102 6.77 10.75 -8.61
C GLN A 102 7.41 11.46 -9.80
N ALA A 103 6.79 11.40 -10.97
CA ALA A 103 7.32 11.99 -12.20
C ALA A 103 7.24 13.53 -12.20
N CYS A 104 6.33 14.11 -11.42
CA CYS A 104 6.12 15.56 -11.33
C CYS A 104 6.13 16.02 -9.86
N VAL A 105 6.34 17.31 -9.64
CA VAL A 105 6.14 17.97 -8.36
C VAL A 105 4.63 18.17 -8.16
N THR A 106 4.14 17.80 -6.99
CA THR A 106 2.76 18.07 -6.56
C THR A 106 2.73 19.29 -5.65
N LEU A 107 1.63 20.03 -5.66
CA LEU A 107 1.52 21.31 -4.93
C LEU A 107 0.89 21.18 -3.54
N SER A 108 0.42 19.98 -3.20
CA SER A 108 -0.16 19.69 -1.88
C SER A 108 0.04 18.21 -1.52
N THR A 109 -0.06 17.91 -0.22
CA THR A 109 -0.05 16.53 0.28
C THR A 109 -1.18 15.70 -0.35
N ALA A 110 -2.38 16.26 -0.45
CA ALA A 110 -3.53 15.57 -1.06
C ALA A 110 -3.31 15.22 -2.54
N GLU A 111 -2.61 16.07 -3.31
CA GLU A 111 -2.24 15.75 -4.68
C GLU A 111 -1.20 14.63 -4.75
N ALA A 112 -0.19 14.65 -3.87
CA ALA A 112 0.81 13.60 -3.79
C ALA A 112 0.17 12.25 -3.42
N GLU A 113 -0.74 12.27 -2.45
CA GLU A 113 -1.53 11.10 -2.07
C GLU A 113 -2.42 10.59 -3.21
N MET A 114 -3.08 11.48 -3.97
CA MET A 114 -3.86 11.08 -5.14
C MET A 114 -3.00 10.41 -6.21
N VAL A 115 -1.75 10.84 -6.40
CA VAL A 115 -0.80 10.18 -7.31
C VAL A 115 -0.49 8.77 -6.81
N ALA A 116 -0.19 8.58 -5.52
CA ALA A 116 0.08 7.28 -4.92
C ALA A 116 -1.15 6.36 -5.01
N LEU A 117 -2.32 6.87 -4.60
CA LEU A 117 -3.59 6.16 -4.63
C LEU A 117 -3.94 5.66 -6.04
N SER A 118 -3.77 6.51 -7.06
CA SER A 118 -4.04 6.12 -8.44
C SER A 118 -3.09 5.05 -8.98
N LYS A 119 -1.83 5.03 -8.54
CA LYS A 119 -0.88 3.97 -8.87
C LYS A 119 -1.31 2.65 -8.22
N GLY A 120 -1.64 2.68 -6.92
CA GLY A 120 -2.18 1.51 -6.23
C GLY A 120 -3.45 0.96 -6.90
N ALA A 121 -4.35 1.85 -7.31
CA ALA A 121 -5.55 1.48 -8.05
C ALA A 121 -5.23 0.75 -9.36
N GLN A 122 -4.25 1.21 -10.14
CA GLN A 122 -3.83 0.56 -11.40
C GLN A 122 -3.33 -0.86 -11.16
N GLU A 123 -2.46 -1.04 -10.14
CA GLU A 123 -1.95 -2.36 -9.76
C GLU A 123 -3.06 -3.29 -9.29
N VAL A 124 -4.01 -2.79 -8.49
CA VAL A 124 -5.16 -3.57 -8.03
C VAL A 124 -6.01 -4.02 -9.21
N ILE A 125 -6.35 -3.14 -10.15
CA ILE A 125 -7.18 -3.50 -11.31
C ILE A 125 -6.48 -4.56 -12.17
N TRP A 126 -5.17 -4.41 -12.38
CA TRP A 126 -4.39 -5.44 -13.06
C TRP A 126 -4.42 -6.79 -12.32
N LEU A 127 -4.16 -6.79 -11.01
CA LEU A 127 -4.19 -8.00 -10.18
C LEU A 127 -5.58 -8.68 -10.17
N ARG A 128 -6.66 -7.90 -10.09
CA ARG A 128 -8.03 -8.44 -10.15
C ARG A 128 -8.27 -9.23 -11.43
N ARG A 129 -7.84 -8.69 -12.57
CA ARG A 129 -7.94 -9.37 -13.87
C ARG A 129 -7.07 -10.62 -13.91
N PHE A 130 -5.80 -10.48 -13.56
CA PHE A 130 -4.85 -11.59 -13.56
C PHE A 130 -5.30 -12.76 -12.67
N ILE A 131 -5.70 -12.48 -11.43
CA ILE A 131 -6.16 -13.52 -10.50
C ILE A 131 -7.51 -14.08 -10.93
N GLY A 132 -8.40 -13.25 -11.47
CA GLY A 132 -9.68 -13.72 -12.03
C GLY A 132 -9.48 -14.74 -13.15
N GLU A 133 -8.58 -14.45 -14.08
CA GLU A 133 -8.19 -15.38 -15.16
C GLU A 133 -7.54 -16.65 -14.60
N LEU A 134 -6.60 -16.52 -13.65
CA LEU A 134 -5.91 -17.64 -13.03
C LEU A 134 -6.87 -18.59 -12.29
N LEU A 135 -7.89 -18.06 -11.64
CA LEU A 135 -8.87 -18.83 -10.89
C LEU A 135 -10.10 -19.23 -11.72
N GLY A 136 -10.20 -18.75 -12.95
CA GLY A 136 -11.36 -18.98 -13.83
C GLY A 136 -12.67 -18.40 -13.29
N GLN A 137 -12.60 -17.32 -12.48
CA GLN A 137 -13.76 -16.67 -11.88
C GLN A 137 -13.56 -15.17 -11.75
N GLU A 138 -14.61 -14.40 -11.92
CA GLU A 138 -14.60 -12.96 -11.73
C GLU A 138 -14.50 -12.60 -10.25
N ILE A 139 -13.69 -11.56 -9.93
CA ILE A 139 -13.61 -10.99 -8.59
C ILE A 139 -14.69 -9.94 -8.45
N THR A 140 -15.82 -10.30 -7.87
CA THR A 140 -17.01 -9.44 -7.73
C THR A 140 -16.97 -8.50 -6.53
N VAL A 141 -16.17 -8.84 -5.50
CA VAL A 141 -16.08 -8.01 -4.29
C VAL A 141 -15.13 -6.84 -4.54
N PRO A 142 -15.53 -5.59 -4.19
CA PRO A 142 -14.64 -4.43 -4.30
C PRO A 142 -13.36 -4.60 -3.50
N THR A 143 -12.22 -4.19 -4.06
CA THR A 143 -10.93 -4.18 -3.35
C THR A 143 -10.81 -2.90 -2.56
N ASN A 144 -10.50 -3.02 -1.25
CA ASN A 144 -10.23 -1.87 -0.40
C ASN A 144 -8.93 -1.18 -0.82
N LEU A 145 -9.04 0.11 -1.09
CA LEU A 145 -7.93 1.00 -1.41
C LEU A 145 -7.76 1.97 -0.24
N LEU A 146 -6.75 1.72 0.60
CA LEU A 146 -6.56 2.37 1.89
C LEU A 146 -5.60 3.54 1.77
N CYS A 147 -6.03 4.70 2.29
CA CYS A 147 -5.26 5.93 2.33
C CYS A 147 -5.55 6.66 3.65
N ASP A 148 -4.55 7.26 4.27
CA ASP A 148 -4.72 7.99 5.54
C ASP A 148 -5.07 9.47 5.35
N ASN A 149 -5.14 9.95 4.11
CA ASN A 149 -5.46 11.34 3.81
C ASN A 149 -6.94 11.51 3.43
N MET A 150 -7.74 12.01 4.37
CA MET A 150 -9.17 12.28 4.17
C MET A 150 -9.45 13.27 3.04
N ALA A 151 -8.56 14.28 2.84
CA ALA A 151 -8.75 15.26 1.76
C ALA A 151 -8.67 14.58 0.39
N THR A 152 -7.74 13.63 0.23
CA THR A 152 -7.62 12.81 -0.98
C THR A 152 -8.87 11.98 -1.25
N LEU A 153 -9.43 11.35 -0.23
CA LEU A 153 -10.67 10.59 -0.36
C LEU A 153 -11.85 11.50 -0.74
N HIS A 154 -11.96 12.67 -0.12
CA HIS A 154 -12.99 13.66 -0.51
C HIS A 154 -12.82 14.18 -1.94
N MET A 155 -11.59 14.24 -2.47
CA MET A 155 -11.38 14.61 -3.88
C MET A 155 -11.99 13.57 -4.83
N ILE A 156 -12.01 12.28 -4.49
CA ILE A 156 -12.61 11.25 -5.34
C ILE A 156 -14.10 11.54 -5.55
N ASP A 157 -14.80 11.92 -4.51
CA ASP A 157 -16.25 12.12 -4.54
C ASP A 157 -16.68 13.47 -5.14
N LYS A 158 -15.86 14.51 -4.97
CA LYS A 158 -16.18 15.85 -5.46
C LYS A 158 -15.78 16.05 -6.92
N ARG A 159 -16.75 16.43 -7.76
CA ARG A 159 -16.50 16.89 -9.14
C ARG A 159 -16.04 18.35 -9.17
N VAL A 160 -14.90 18.66 -8.53
CA VAL A 160 -14.38 20.02 -8.53
C VAL A 160 -13.53 20.28 -9.76
N TYR A 161 -13.83 21.40 -10.44
CA TYR A 161 -13.13 21.80 -11.66
C TYR A 161 -11.94 22.68 -11.28
N HIS A 162 -10.72 22.16 -11.35
CA HIS A 162 -9.49 22.94 -11.28
C HIS A 162 -8.74 22.84 -12.61
N ALA A 163 -8.78 23.90 -13.40
CA ALA A 163 -8.18 23.94 -14.74
C ALA A 163 -6.65 23.72 -14.73
N ARG A 164 -5.98 24.01 -13.62
CA ARG A 164 -4.51 23.96 -13.49
C ARG A 164 -3.92 22.59 -13.16
N THR A 165 -4.74 21.60 -12.80
CA THR A 165 -4.30 20.26 -12.32
C THR A 165 -4.89 19.12 -13.15
N LYS A 166 -4.86 19.25 -14.48
CA LYS A 166 -5.44 18.26 -15.41
C LYS A 166 -4.93 16.83 -15.13
N HIS A 167 -3.65 16.65 -14.81
CA HIS A 167 -3.04 15.36 -14.52
C HIS A 167 -3.58 14.73 -13.22
N ILE A 168 -3.88 15.53 -12.19
CA ILE A 168 -4.50 15.06 -10.94
C ILE A 168 -5.96 14.69 -11.20
N LYS A 169 -6.67 15.51 -11.99
CA LYS A 169 -8.06 15.22 -12.37
C LYS A 169 -8.21 13.90 -13.12
N LEU A 170 -7.30 13.57 -14.02
CA LEU A 170 -7.33 12.29 -14.72
C LEU A 170 -7.17 11.11 -13.76
N ARG A 171 -6.27 11.21 -12.78
CA ARG A 171 -6.08 10.20 -11.74
C ARG A 171 -7.30 10.06 -10.85
N GLN A 172 -7.87 11.18 -10.41
CA GLN A 172 -9.10 11.23 -9.64
C GLN A 172 -10.27 10.58 -10.39
N ASN A 173 -10.46 10.89 -11.66
CA ASN A 173 -11.51 10.30 -12.49
C ASN A 173 -11.30 8.79 -12.65
N PHE A 174 -10.06 8.34 -12.87
CA PHE A 174 -9.73 6.92 -12.96
C PHE A 174 -10.14 6.16 -11.69
N VAL A 175 -9.74 6.65 -10.51
CA VAL A 175 -10.13 6.00 -9.23
C VAL A 175 -11.64 6.03 -9.03
N ARG A 176 -12.30 7.13 -9.36
CA ARG A 176 -13.77 7.27 -9.26
C ARG A 176 -14.49 6.29 -10.17
N GLU A 177 -14.09 6.16 -11.42
CA GLU A 177 -14.71 5.24 -12.38
C GLU A 177 -14.70 3.81 -11.85
N HIS A 178 -13.55 3.34 -11.32
CA HIS A 178 -13.44 2.01 -10.73
C HIS A 178 -14.14 1.87 -9.36
N LYS A 179 -14.33 2.98 -8.63
CA LYS A 179 -15.20 3.01 -7.45
C LYS A 179 -16.67 2.85 -7.86
N ASP A 180 -17.12 3.63 -8.84
CA ASP A 180 -18.50 3.64 -9.31
C ASP A 180 -18.88 2.31 -9.98
N SER A 181 -17.93 1.63 -10.63
CA SER A 181 -18.11 0.27 -11.17
C SER A 181 -18.11 -0.84 -10.11
N GLY A 182 -17.79 -0.52 -8.85
CA GLY A 182 -17.72 -1.50 -7.76
C GLY A 182 -16.45 -2.36 -7.74
N GLU A 183 -15.42 -2.01 -8.48
CA GLU A 183 -14.14 -2.72 -8.47
C GLU A 183 -13.24 -2.27 -7.31
N LEU A 184 -13.30 -0.99 -6.93
CA LEU A 184 -12.52 -0.39 -5.84
C LEU A 184 -13.42 0.17 -4.75
N ASN A 185 -12.92 0.12 -3.51
CA ASN A 185 -13.53 0.74 -2.35
C ASN A 185 -12.48 1.61 -1.63
N PRO A 186 -12.32 2.90 -2.04
CA PRO A 186 -11.41 3.82 -1.35
C PRO A 186 -11.92 4.12 0.06
N ILE A 187 -11.11 3.84 1.08
CA ILE A 187 -11.47 4.04 2.49
C ILE A 187 -10.30 4.61 3.29
N HIS A 188 -10.64 5.31 4.37
CA HIS A 188 -9.65 5.85 5.29
C HIS A 188 -9.04 4.76 6.17
N VAL A 189 -7.74 4.87 6.39
CA VAL A 189 -7.00 4.10 7.39
C VAL A 189 -6.23 5.07 8.30
N ALA A 190 -6.10 4.71 9.58
CA ALA A 190 -5.28 5.51 10.48
C ALA A 190 -3.79 5.37 10.11
N THR A 191 -3.02 6.45 10.25
CA THR A 191 -1.61 6.51 9.85
C THR A 191 -0.75 5.44 10.53
N ASP A 192 -1.02 5.14 11.81
CA ASP A 192 -0.27 4.14 12.59
C ASP A 192 -0.45 2.69 12.11
N VAL A 193 -1.43 2.44 11.24
CA VAL A 193 -1.70 1.15 10.60
C VAL A 193 -1.72 1.25 9.06
N ASN A 194 -1.21 2.36 8.50
CA ASN A 194 -0.96 2.46 7.06
C ASN A 194 0.38 1.78 6.72
N TRP A 195 0.30 0.54 6.28
CA TRP A 195 1.50 -0.27 6.00
C TRP A 195 2.30 0.21 4.79
N ALA A 196 1.81 1.18 4.06
CA ALA A 196 2.54 1.80 2.96
C ALA A 196 3.62 2.79 3.43
N ASP A 197 3.57 3.26 4.68
CA ASP A 197 4.50 4.24 5.26
C ASP A 197 5.98 3.84 5.10
N GLY A 198 6.31 2.57 5.33
CA GLY A 198 7.67 2.05 5.20
C GLY A 198 8.22 2.05 3.77
N PHE A 199 7.37 2.31 2.77
CA PHE A 199 7.79 2.41 1.36
C PHE A 199 8.02 3.86 0.90
N THR A 200 7.73 4.84 1.75
CA THR A 200 7.85 6.27 1.44
C THR A 200 8.85 7.00 2.33
N LYS A 201 8.94 6.62 3.59
CA LYS A 201 9.74 7.31 4.62
C LYS A 201 10.48 6.36 5.53
N VAL A 202 11.51 6.85 6.22
CA VAL A 202 12.23 6.11 7.24
C VAL A 202 11.36 6.05 8.50
N LEU A 203 11.11 4.84 8.99
CA LEU A 203 10.37 4.59 10.22
C LEU A 203 11.33 4.32 11.38
N ASN A 204 10.87 4.56 12.61
CA ASN A 204 11.56 4.07 13.80
C ASN A 204 11.46 2.53 13.86
N GLN A 205 12.34 1.90 14.67
CA GLN A 205 12.48 0.45 14.72
C GLN A 205 11.16 -0.25 15.10
N ASP A 206 10.47 0.23 16.13
CA ASP A 206 9.22 -0.39 16.63
C ASP A 206 8.11 -0.38 15.57
N THR A 207 7.96 0.76 14.88
CA THR A 207 6.97 0.89 13.80
C THR A 207 7.37 0.02 12.60
N MET A 208 8.65 -0.02 12.25
CA MET A 208 9.15 -0.86 11.15
C MET A 208 8.92 -2.34 11.44
N ASP A 209 9.19 -2.79 12.65
CA ASP A 209 8.97 -4.19 13.07
C ASP A 209 7.47 -4.54 13.01
N LYS A 210 6.61 -3.67 13.52
CA LYS A 210 5.15 -3.83 13.45
C LYS A 210 4.66 -3.94 12.01
N HIS A 211 5.10 -3.03 11.13
CA HIS A 211 4.71 -3.04 9.71
C HIS A 211 5.28 -4.27 8.99
N SER A 212 6.55 -4.61 9.24
CA SER A 212 7.18 -5.79 8.65
C SER A 212 6.43 -7.07 8.98
N LEU A 213 6.03 -7.25 10.24
CA LEU A 213 5.22 -8.41 10.66
C LEU A 213 3.87 -8.45 9.93
N ALA A 214 3.21 -7.29 9.80
CA ALA A 214 1.91 -7.19 9.14
C ALA A 214 1.99 -7.55 7.65
N ILE A 215 3.01 -7.04 6.94
CA ILE A 215 3.15 -7.28 5.48
C ILE A 215 3.78 -8.63 5.14
N THR A 216 4.54 -9.23 6.05
CA THR A 216 5.14 -10.56 5.84
C THR A 216 4.25 -11.72 6.29
N GLY A 217 3.17 -11.45 7.03
CA GLY A 217 2.31 -12.49 7.59
C GLY A 217 3.01 -13.34 8.67
N MET A 218 4.15 -12.91 9.16
CA MET A 218 4.89 -13.58 10.23
C MET A 218 4.33 -13.13 11.58
N LYS A 219 3.94 -14.08 12.42
CA LYS A 219 3.67 -13.79 13.83
C LYS A 219 5.01 -13.70 14.56
N ASN A 220 5.10 -12.80 15.54
CA ASN A 220 6.24 -12.79 16.46
C ASN A 220 6.38 -14.17 17.10
N SER A 221 7.35 -14.97 16.64
CA SER A 221 7.74 -16.24 17.25
C SER A 221 8.94 -16.07 18.19
N TYR A 222 9.25 -14.83 18.57
CA TYR A 222 10.36 -14.49 19.45
C TYR A 222 9.86 -13.74 20.68
N TYR A 223 8.93 -14.37 21.42
CA TYR A 223 8.76 -14.16 22.88
C TYR A 223 8.17 -15.44 23.46
#